data_303724f55e18def8fa0c5643ea44371c
#
_entry.id   303724f55e18def8fa0c5643ea44371c
#
_cell.length_a   1.000
_cell.length_b   1.000
_cell.length_c   1.000
_cell.angle_alpha   90.00
_cell.angle_beta   90.00
_cell.angle_gamma   90.00
#
_symmetry.space_group_name_H-M   'P 1'
#
loop_
_entity.id
_entity.type
_entity.pdbx_description
1 polymer ?
#
loop_
_entity_poly.entity_id
_entity_poly.type
_entity_poly.pdbx_seq_one_letter_code
_entity_poly.pdbx_strand_id
1 'polypeptide(L)'
;MENLMDALVSVLKAVPDNPMIPEWIGIQSRGMKQWITMQTAKKLGVCTNMHFLFPRQMVDQILTSFKPLKDQENQNEGLNEDLLFWAIMKLIQENRSQKGLSSVENYIKDDETGKKLYQLSLKIAKVFDDYQVYRPHMLLDWQKNQCNEILKDPVAQWQARLWAMITSKNSQNHLAFKAITFLETFSSKNINYDNLPSRISLFGISALPQLFLQVFEKLSEIIDINLFLLTPSNQFFFDIKSERQMARIAIKEESGMDPENLYYEMTNPLLSSLGTAGKKFHSCLEAFNYHEPFDDLFLDPINDSDKSNSMLVHLKSDILNLVLRKQGANDKKQGTNDKKQGAWDAPVTIGASDTSVCIHACHSPMREPQVLKDLLLNEFQKDPELSPHDIIVMMPDIELYAPFIESVFAFETSLPFLISDRRKRSESEFLDAFLKILA
;
A
#
# COMPACT_ATOMS: atom_id res chain seq x y z
N MET A 1 6.81 14.93 -3.91
CA MET A 1 5.32 15.00 -3.91
C MET A 1 4.84 16.25 -4.65
N GLU A 2 5.45 17.41 -4.45
CA GLU A 2 5.05 18.67 -5.12
C GLU A 2 5.15 18.56 -6.64
N ASN A 3 6.24 18.00 -7.17
CA ASN A 3 6.43 17.81 -8.62
C ASN A 3 5.38 16.85 -9.21
N LEU A 4 5.02 15.77 -8.49
CA LEU A 4 3.93 14.89 -8.89
C LEU A 4 2.57 15.59 -8.87
N MET A 5 2.41 16.54 -7.93
CA MET A 5 1.19 17.36 -7.88
C MET A 5 1.12 18.31 -9.07
N ASP A 6 2.24 18.87 -9.51
CA ASP A 6 2.30 19.70 -10.70
C ASP A 6 1.96 18.90 -11.96
N ALA A 7 2.45 17.68 -12.06
CA ALA A 7 2.08 16.76 -13.12
C ALA A 7 0.58 16.41 -13.10
N LEU A 8 0.00 16.11 -11.93
CA LEU A 8 -1.43 15.89 -11.81
C LEU A 8 -2.24 17.13 -12.22
N VAL A 9 -1.84 18.31 -11.76
CA VAL A 9 -2.50 19.58 -12.12
C VAL A 9 -2.44 19.83 -13.63
N SER A 10 -1.34 19.50 -14.30
CA SER A 10 -1.23 19.63 -15.76
C SER A 10 -2.21 18.71 -16.49
N VAL A 11 -2.40 17.50 -16.01
CA VAL A 11 -3.43 16.56 -16.53
C VAL A 11 -4.84 17.11 -16.26
N LEU A 12 -5.10 17.62 -15.06
CA LEU A 12 -6.42 18.16 -14.69
C LEU A 12 -6.81 19.44 -15.46
N LYS A 13 -5.83 20.21 -15.95
CA LYS A 13 -6.08 21.39 -16.80
C LYS A 13 -6.69 21.05 -18.16
N ALA A 14 -6.44 19.83 -18.66
CA ALA A 14 -7.11 19.38 -19.88
C ALA A 14 -8.59 19.11 -19.55
N VAL A 15 -9.47 19.93 -20.13
CA VAL A 15 -10.90 19.86 -19.87
C VAL A 15 -11.45 18.56 -20.47
N PRO A 16 -12.17 17.71 -19.71
CA PRO A 16 -12.82 16.52 -20.26
C PRO A 16 -13.99 16.92 -21.15
N ASP A 17 -14.38 16.05 -22.08
CA ASP A 17 -15.50 16.27 -23.00
C ASP A 17 -16.81 16.59 -22.28
N ASN A 18 -17.02 15.97 -21.12
CA ASN A 18 -18.16 16.26 -20.25
C ASN A 18 -17.69 16.66 -18.84
N PRO A 19 -17.65 17.95 -18.50
CA PRO A 19 -17.18 18.43 -17.21
C PRO A 19 -18.11 18.08 -16.04
N MET A 20 -19.30 17.53 -16.29
CA MET A 20 -20.23 17.07 -15.25
C MET A 20 -19.90 15.67 -14.74
N ILE A 21 -19.13 14.89 -15.49
CA ILE A 21 -18.65 13.59 -15.03
C ILE A 21 -17.47 13.84 -14.08
N PRO A 22 -17.49 13.28 -12.85
CA PRO A 22 -16.43 13.52 -11.88
C PRO A 22 -15.10 12.89 -12.32
N GLU A 23 -14.01 13.58 -12.06
CA GLU A 23 -12.65 13.03 -12.16
C GLU A 23 -12.44 11.98 -11.08
N TRP A 24 -11.96 10.80 -11.46
CA TRP A 24 -11.66 9.76 -10.48
C TRP A 24 -10.20 9.81 -10.07
N ILE A 25 -9.98 9.98 -8.76
CA ILE A 25 -8.64 10.02 -8.19
C ILE A 25 -8.49 8.88 -7.18
N GLY A 26 -7.61 7.94 -7.50
CA GLY A 26 -7.23 6.84 -6.62
C GLY A 26 -6.24 7.31 -5.56
N ILE A 27 -6.55 7.04 -4.29
CA ILE A 27 -5.75 7.47 -3.13
C ILE A 27 -5.56 6.32 -2.15
N GLN A 28 -4.52 6.40 -1.31
CA GLN A 28 -4.28 5.42 -0.24
C GLN A 28 -4.81 5.85 1.13
N SER A 29 -5.01 7.15 1.36
CA SER A 29 -5.46 7.64 2.67
C SER A 29 -6.38 8.85 2.55
N ARG A 30 -7.18 9.08 3.60
CA ARG A 30 -8.03 10.28 3.70
C ARG A 30 -7.21 11.57 3.78
N GLY A 31 -6.05 11.52 4.42
CA GLY A 31 -5.11 12.65 4.47
C GLY A 31 -4.63 13.06 3.08
N MET A 32 -4.35 12.08 2.21
CA MET A 32 -3.98 12.34 0.81
C MET A 32 -5.11 13.05 0.05
N LYS A 33 -6.37 12.64 0.26
CA LYS A 33 -7.54 13.34 -0.30
C LYS A 33 -7.53 14.83 0.07
N GLN A 34 -7.39 15.12 1.36
CA GLN A 34 -7.39 16.50 1.85
C GLN A 34 -6.23 17.31 1.26
N TRP A 35 -5.03 16.74 1.25
CA TRP A 35 -3.85 17.37 0.70
C TRP A 35 -4.00 17.67 -0.81
N ILE A 36 -4.43 16.71 -1.63
CA ILE A 36 -4.67 16.90 -3.07
C ILE A 36 -5.72 17.99 -3.28
N THR A 37 -6.83 17.95 -2.54
CA THR A 37 -7.90 18.96 -2.64
C THR A 37 -7.36 20.37 -2.38
N MET A 38 -6.56 20.56 -1.31
CA MET A 38 -5.97 21.84 -0.97
C MET A 38 -4.96 22.30 -2.01
N GLN A 39 -4.07 21.41 -2.47
CA GLN A 39 -3.05 21.75 -3.47
C GLN A 39 -3.67 22.07 -4.83
N THR A 40 -4.70 21.31 -5.23
CA THR A 40 -5.45 21.63 -6.46
C THR A 40 -6.12 22.99 -6.37
N ALA A 41 -6.79 23.29 -5.26
CA ALA A 41 -7.43 24.58 -5.05
C ALA A 41 -6.42 25.75 -5.06
N LYS A 42 -5.22 25.56 -4.47
CA LYS A 42 -4.14 26.58 -4.52
C LYS A 42 -3.65 26.83 -5.95
N LYS A 43 -3.50 25.77 -6.76
CA LYS A 43 -2.89 25.87 -8.10
C LYS A 43 -3.90 26.22 -9.21
N LEU A 44 -5.15 25.79 -9.10
CA LEU A 44 -6.21 26.02 -10.08
C LEU A 44 -7.26 27.05 -9.64
N GLY A 45 -7.19 27.54 -8.40
CA GLY A 45 -8.16 28.46 -7.83
C GLY A 45 -9.40 27.77 -7.25
N VAL A 46 -9.75 26.59 -7.75
CA VAL A 46 -10.90 25.80 -7.30
C VAL A 46 -10.61 24.30 -7.40
N CYS A 47 -11.19 23.52 -6.49
CA CYS A 47 -11.20 22.07 -6.56
C CYS A 47 -12.63 21.57 -6.38
N THR A 48 -13.22 21.08 -7.45
CA THR A 48 -14.59 20.59 -7.46
C THR A 48 -14.74 19.40 -8.41
N ASN A 49 -15.82 18.66 -8.28
CA ASN A 49 -16.17 17.50 -9.11
C ASN A 49 -15.09 16.40 -9.16
N MET A 50 -14.43 16.15 -8.04
CA MET A 50 -13.43 15.09 -7.89
C MET A 50 -13.98 13.96 -7.02
N HIS A 51 -13.94 12.75 -7.53
CA HIS A 51 -14.34 11.54 -6.82
C HIS A 51 -13.09 10.79 -6.34
N PHE A 52 -12.83 10.85 -5.04
CA PHE A 52 -11.70 10.18 -4.42
C PHE A 52 -12.08 8.77 -3.98
N LEU A 53 -11.38 7.78 -4.50
CA LEU A 53 -11.65 6.36 -4.27
C LEU A 53 -10.39 5.64 -3.77
N PHE A 54 -10.61 4.65 -2.90
CA PHE A 54 -9.56 3.67 -2.65
C PHE A 54 -9.46 2.68 -3.82
N PRO A 55 -8.27 2.11 -4.11
CA PRO A 55 -8.08 1.25 -5.28
C PRO A 55 -9.09 0.12 -5.40
N ARG A 56 -9.44 -0.54 -4.30
CA ARG A 56 -10.45 -1.61 -4.30
C ARG A 56 -11.83 -1.09 -4.71
N GLN A 57 -12.26 0.03 -4.13
CA GLN A 57 -13.55 0.63 -4.46
C GLN A 57 -13.61 1.05 -5.93
N MET A 58 -12.49 1.55 -6.46
CA MET A 58 -12.38 1.94 -7.86
C MET A 58 -12.51 0.72 -8.78
N VAL A 59 -11.82 -0.37 -8.48
CA VAL A 59 -11.96 -1.64 -9.22
C VAL A 59 -13.39 -2.18 -9.14
N ASP A 60 -14.02 -2.17 -7.96
CA ASP A 60 -15.40 -2.61 -7.81
C ASP A 60 -16.35 -1.79 -8.68
N GLN A 61 -16.19 -0.45 -8.75
CA GLN A 61 -17.01 0.41 -9.62
C GLN A 61 -16.76 0.15 -11.11
N ILE A 62 -15.51 -0.11 -11.53
CA ILE A 62 -15.18 -0.51 -12.89
C ILE A 62 -15.91 -1.80 -13.26
N LEU A 63 -15.80 -2.81 -12.40
CA LEU A 63 -16.41 -4.13 -12.64
C LEU A 63 -17.95 -4.05 -12.68
N THR A 64 -18.58 -3.19 -11.88
CA THR A 64 -20.04 -2.96 -11.92
C THR A 64 -20.51 -2.23 -13.17
N SER A 65 -19.62 -1.48 -13.83
CA SER A 65 -19.91 -0.83 -15.11
C SER A 65 -19.84 -1.79 -16.31
N PHE A 66 -19.37 -3.02 -16.10
CA PHE A 66 -19.23 -4.03 -17.14
C PHE A 66 -20.55 -4.80 -17.32
N LYS A 67 -21.19 -4.66 -18.49
CA LYS A 67 -22.53 -5.18 -18.80
C LYS A 67 -22.72 -6.67 -18.50
N PRO A 68 -21.81 -7.59 -18.91
CA PRO A 68 -21.95 -9.02 -18.61
C PRO A 68 -22.04 -9.36 -17.12
N LEU A 69 -21.51 -8.49 -16.25
CA LEU A 69 -21.60 -8.65 -14.80
C LEU A 69 -22.85 -7.97 -14.22
N LYS A 70 -23.30 -6.86 -14.81
CA LYS A 70 -24.47 -6.10 -14.36
C LYS A 70 -25.78 -6.88 -14.52
N ASP A 71 -25.92 -7.62 -15.61
CA ASP A 71 -27.11 -8.44 -15.85
C ASP A 71 -27.27 -9.60 -14.86
N GLN A 72 -26.22 -9.90 -14.09
CA GLN A 72 -26.16 -10.94 -13.08
C GLN A 72 -26.38 -10.39 -11.65
N GLU A 73 -26.43 -9.09 -11.48
CA GLU A 73 -26.60 -8.40 -10.18
C GLU A 73 -28.02 -8.49 -9.60
N ASN A 74 -28.83 -9.46 -9.99
CA ASN A 74 -30.07 -9.68 -9.31
C ASN A 74 -29.85 -10.02 -7.83
N GLN A 75 -29.85 -8.96 -6.99
CA GLN A 75 -30.26 -8.94 -5.59
C GLN A 75 -29.27 -9.28 -4.46
N ASN A 76 -28.00 -9.52 -4.68
CA ASN A 76 -27.12 -9.72 -3.52
C ASN A 76 -25.86 -8.84 -3.55
N GLU A 77 -25.59 -8.17 -2.43
CA GLU A 77 -24.32 -7.49 -2.18
C GLU A 77 -23.14 -8.43 -2.44
N GLY A 78 -22.05 -7.92 -3.07
CA GLY A 78 -20.85 -8.71 -3.35
C GLY A 78 -20.27 -9.31 -2.06
N LEU A 79 -19.62 -10.49 -2.15
CA LEU A 79 -18.99 -11.16 -1.02
C LEU A 79 -17.78 -10.35 -0.51
N ASN A 80 -18.07 -9.34 0.32
CA ASN A 80 -17.08 -8.59 1.08
C ASN A 80 -16.71 -9.29 2.40
N GLU A 81 -15.73 -8.77 3.14
CA GLU A 81 -15.24 -9.36 4.39
C GLU A 81 -16.37 -9.59 5.41
N ASP A 82 -17.30 -8.63 5.56
CA ASP A 82 -18.40 -8.73 6.53
C ASP A 82 -19.39 -9.83 6.15
N LEU A 83 -19.78 -9.91 4.89
CA LEU A 83 -20.69 -10.98 4.41
C LEU A 83 -20.02 -12.35 4.46
N LEU A 84 -18.72 -12.43 4.12
CA LEU A 84 -17.94 -13.64 4.29
C LEU A 84 -17.92 -14.09 5.75
N PHE A 85 -17.69 -13.16 6.68
CA PHE A 85 -17.67 -13.48 8.10
C PHE A 85 -18.97 -14.15 8.56
N TRP A 86 -20.13 -13.56 8.27
CA TRP A 86 -21.43 -14.11 8.66
C TRP A 86 -21.74 -15.44 7.96
N ALA A 87 -21.42 -15.53 6.66
CA ALA A 87 -21.61 -16.78 5.91
C ALA A 87 -20.77 -17.93 6.47
N ILE A 88 -19.50 -17.66 6.78
CA ILE A 88 -18.56 -18.64 7.36
C ILE A 88 -19.03 -19.09 8.74
N MET A 89 -19.38 -18.15 9.61
CA MET A 89 -19.85 -18.43 10.94
C MET A 89 -21.08 -19.33 10.92
N LYS A 90 -22.06 -19.00 10.08
CA LYS A 90 -23.27 -19.79 9.87
C LYS A 90 -22.97 -21.20 9.33
N LEU A 91 -22.14 -21.30 8.29
CA LEU A 91 -21.81 -22.59 7.67
C LEU A 91 -21.05 -23.52 8.62
N ILE A 92 -20.09 -23.00 9.38
CA ILE A 92 -19.37 -23.82 10.37
C ILE A 92 -20.33 -24.30 11.46
N GLN A 93 -21.26 -23.43 11.89
CA GLN A 93 -22.24 -23.78 12.92
C GLN A 93 -23.22 -24.85 12.47
N GLU A 94 -23.72 -24.74 11.22
CA GLU A 94 -24.67 -25.68 10.63
C GLU A 94 -24.03 -27.05 10.23
N ASN A 95 -22.72 -27.07 9.95
CA ASN A 95 -22.01 -28.20 9.38
C ASN A 95 -20.89 -28.75 10.27
N ARG A 96 -21.04 -28.64 11.60
CA ARG A 96 -20.03 -29.09 12.58
C ARG A 96 -19.52 -30.50 12.36
N SER A 97 -20.39 -31.46 11.98
CA SER A 97 -20.03 -32.87 11.83
C SER A 97 -19.76 -33.29 10.39
N GLN A 98 -19.56 -32.37 9.46
CA GLN A 98 -19.32 -32.72 8.06
C GLN A 98 -17.90 -33.21 7.81
N LYS A 99 -17.79 -34.34 7.11
CA LYS A 99 -16.51 -34.89 6.65
C LYS A 99 -15.75 -33.86 5.86
N GLY A 100 -14.52 -33.49 6.31
CA GLY A 100 -13.65 -32.50 5.68
C GLY A 100 -13.55 -31.16 6.42
N LEU A 101 -14.30 -30.94 7.49
CA LEU A 101 -14.14 -29.81 8.41
C LEU A 101 -13.64 -30.22 9.80
N SER A 102 -13.13 -31.45 9.94
CA SER A 102 -12.69 -32.03 11.21
C SER A 102 -11.64 -31.19 11.95
N SER A 103 -10.73 -30.53 11.24
CA SER A 103 -9.74 -29.64 11.86
C SER A 103 -10.41 -28.40 12.49
N VAL A 104 -11.41 -27.85 11.82
CA VAL A 104 -12.20 -26.71 12.31
C VAL A 104 -13.06 -27.16 13.51
N GLU A 105 -13.73 -28.32 13.41
CA GLU A 105 -14.52 -28.90 14.47
C GLU A 105 -13.69 -29.15 15.73
N ASN A 106 -12.51 -29.75 15.59
CA ASN A 106 -11.61 -29.99 16.72
C ASN A 106 -11.16 -28.68 17.41
N TYR A 107 -10.96 -27.63 16.65
CA TYR A 107 -10.57 -26.33 17.21
C TYR A 107 -11.69 -25.70 18.05
N ILE A 108 -12.95 -25.81 17.61
CA ILE A 108 -14.11 -25.21 18.28
C ILE A 108 -14.83 -26.15 19.25
N LYS A 109 -14.35 -27.39 19.43
CA LYS A 109 -15.00 -28.42 20.23
C LYS A 109 -15.35 -27.98 21.66
N ASP A 110 -14.42 -27.27 22.30
CA ASP A 110 -14.54 -26.79 23.68
C ASP A 110 -14.98 -25.33 23.74
N ASP A 111 -15.67 -24.79 22.73
CA ASP A 111 -16.13 -23.42 22.66
C ASP A 111 -17.55 -23.27 23.21
N GLU A 112 -17.69 -23.17 24.52
CA GLU A 112 -19.00 -22.99 25.21
C GLU A 112 -19.59 -21.60 24.93
N THR A 113 -18.74 -20.57 24.70
CA THR A 113 -19.15 -19.17 24.57
C THR A 113 -19.35 -18.69 23.13
N GLY A 114 -18.94 -19.49 22.15
CA GLY A 114 -18.93 -19.09 20.73
C GLY A 114 -17.77 -18.14 20.35
N LYS A 115 -16.89 -17.82 21.31
CA LYS A 115 -15.78 -16.89 21.10
C LYS A 115 -14.72 -17.39 20.11
N LYS A 116 -14.38 -18.70 20.19
CA LYS A 116 -13.43 -19.31 19.25
C LYS A 116 -14.02 -19.36 17.84
N LEU A 117 -15.29 -19.71 17.70
CA LEU A 117 -16.00 -19.70 16.42
C LEU A 117 -16.02 -18.30 15.81
N TYR A 118 -16.35 -17.27 16.61
CA TYR A 118 -16.34 -15.87 16.16
C TYR A 118 -14.96 -15.45 15.64
N GLN A 119 -13.93 -15.66 16.46
CA GLN A 119 -12.55 -15.25 16.11
C GLN A 119 -12.01 -16.01 14.89
N LEU A 120 -12.31 -17.29 14.79
CA LEU A 120 -11.91 -18.11 13.65
C LEU A 120 -12.60 -17.64 12.37
N SER A 121 -13.92 -17.42 12.42
CA SER A 121 -14.70 -16.94 11.27
C SER A 121 -14.19 -15.59 10.76
N LEU A 122 -13.84 -14.68 11.66
CA LEU A 122 -13.26 -13.39 11.31
C LEU A 122 -11.92 -13.54 10.59
N LYS A 123 -11.04 -14.41 11.11
CA LYS A 123 -9.74 -14.68 10.46
C LYS A 123 -9.87 -15.33 9.10
N ILE A 124 -10.79 -16.30 8.96
CA ILE A 124 -11.03 -16.97 7.68
C ILE A 124 -11.62 -15.99 6.66
N ALA A 125 -12.57 -15.13 7.08
CA ALA A 125 -13.16 -14.12 6.21
C ALA A 125 -12.11 -13.21 5.63
N LYS A 126 -11.21 -12.70 6.47
CA LYS A 126 -10.09 -11.87 6.04
C LYS A 126 -9.17 -12.58 5.05
N VAL A 127 -8.81 -13.84 5.35
CA VAL A 127 -7.94 -14.64 4.46
C VAL A 127 -8.64 -14.93 3.12
N PHE A 128 -9.92 -15.22 3.10
CA PHE A 128 -10.67 -15.42 1.86
C PHE A 128 -10.84 -14.13 1.06
N ASP A 129 -10.99 -12.99 1.74
CA ASP A 129 -10.99 -11.69 1.10
C ASP A 129 -9.63 -11.38 0.45
N ASP A 130 -8.53 -11.65 1.16
CA ASP A 130 -7.18 -11.56 0.59
C ASP A 130 -6.98 -12.50 -0.61
N TYR A 131 -7.51 -13.73 -0.56
CA TYR A 131 -7.43 -14.68 -1.67
C TYR A 131 -8.19 -14.21 -2.91
N GLN A 132 -9.31 -13.48 -2.76
CA GLN A 132 -10.00 -12.90 -3.91
C GLN A 132 -9.10 -11.96 -4.73
N VAL A 133 -8.19 -11.27 -4.05
CA VAL A 133 -7.29 -10.29 -4.67
C VAL A 133 -5.99 -10.94 -5.15
N TYR A 134 -5.36 -11.77 -4.30
CA TYR A 134 -4.01 -12.27 -4.56
C TYR A 134 -3.96 -13.68 -5.17
N ARG A 135 -5.06 -14.45 -5.12
CA ARG A 135 -5.14 -15.83 -5.61
C ARG A 135 -6.48 -16.12 -6.30
N PRO A 136 -6.93 -15.27 -7.23
CA PRO A 136 -8.27 -15.40 -7.82
C PRO A 136 -8.48 -16.75 -8.53
N HIS A 137 -7.50 -17.23 -9.31
CA HIS A 137 -7.60 -18.51 -10.02
C HIS A 137 -7.77 -19.68 -9.06
N MET A 138 -7.04 -19.69 -7.92
CA MET A 138 -7.18 -20.73 -6.91
C MET A 138 -8.62 -20.82 -6.37
N LEU A 139 -9.25 -19.69 -6.10
CA LEU A 139 -10.63 -19.63 -5.62
C LEU A 139 -11.62 -20.13 -6.68
N LEU A 140 -11.39 -19.80 -7.96
CA LEU A 140 -12.21 -20.28 -9.07
C LEU A 140 -12.10 -21.81 -9.25
N ASP A 141 -10.90 -22.37 -9.08
CA ASP A 141 -10.68 -23.81 -9.12
C ASP A 141 -11.38 -24.51 -7.94
N TRP A 142 -11.30 -23.95 -6.75
CA TRP A 142 -12.01 -24.43 -5.57
C TRP A 142 -13.53 -24.44 -5.77
N GLN A 143 -14.05 -23.41 -6.40
CA GLN A 143 -15.47 -23.28 -6.71
C GLN A 143 -15.95 -24.36 -7.70
N LYS A 144 -15.11 -24.72 -8.67
CA LYS A 144 -15.42 -25.76 -9.68
C LYS A 144 -15.20 -27.19 -9.16
N ASN A 145 -14.81 -27.36 -7.89
CA ASN A 145 -14.41 -28.65 -7.32
C ASN A 145 -13.29 -29.39 -8.09
N GLN A 146 -12.45 -28.64 -8.81
CA GLN A 146 -11.36 -29.22 -9.63
C GLN A 146 -10.11 -29.56 -8.82
N CYS A 147 -10.18 -29.44 -7.48
CA CYS A 147 -9.02 -29.51 -6.59
C CYS A 147 -8.72 -30.90 -6.00
N ASN A 148 -9.40 -31.95 -6.41
CA ASN A 148 -9.33 -33.24 -5.70
C ASN A 148 -7.96 -33.93 -5.74
N GLU A 149 -7.06 -33.55 -6.66
CA GLU A 149 -5.76 -34.24 -6.79
C GLU A 149 -4.57 -33.38 -6.29
N ILE A 150 -4.72 -32.06 -6.15
CA ILE A 150 -3.60 -31.14 -5.86
C ILE A 150 -3.46 -30.85 -4.37
N LEU A 151 -4.53 -30.98 -3.60
CA LEU A 151 -4.54 -30.62 -2.19
C LEU A 151 -4.07 -31.78 -1.30
N LYS A 152 -2.77 -32.03 -1.26
CA LYS A 152 -2.14 -32.91 -0.27
C LYS A 152 -2.17 -32.31 1.15
N ASP A 153 -2.31 -30.98 1.25
CA ASP A 153 -2.35 -30.27 2.52
C ASP A 153 -3.77 -30.28 3.13
N PRO A 154 -3.94 -30.85 4.32
CA PRO A 154 -5.23 -30.86 5.01
C PRO A 154 -5.82 -29.46 5.25
N VAL A 155 -4.97 -28.44 5.41
CA VAL A 155 -5.41 -27.04 5.61
C VAL A 155 -6.05 -26.51 4.33
N ALA A 156 -5.43 -26.74 3.20
CA ALA A 156 -5.98 -26.32 1.91
C ALA A 156 -7.29 -27.05 1.57
N GLN A 157 -7.41 -28.34 1.97
CA GLN A 157 -8.63 -29.12 1.72
C GLN A 157 -9.88 -28.55 2.41
N TRP A 158 -9.80 -28.24 3.71
CA TRP A 158 -10.97 -27.70 4.40
C TRP A 158 -11.31 -26.28 3.95
N GLN A 159 -10.30 -25.45 3.60
CA GLN A 159 -10.53 -24.12 3.05
C GLN A 159 -11.26 -24.19 1.71
N ALA A 160 -10.77 -25.02 0.78
CA ALA A 160 -11.42 -25.22 -0.52
C ALA A 160 -12.88 -25.68 -0.38
N ARG A 161 -13.12 -26.64 0.53
CA ARG A 161 -14.48 -27.10 0.80
C ARG A 161 -15.38 -26.00 1.35
N LEU A 162 -14.89 -25.23 2.32
CA LEU A 162 -15.65 -24.13 2.91
C LEU A 162 -15.96 -23.07 1.85
N TRP A 163 -14.99 -22.71 1.00
CA TRP A 163 -15.20 -21.79 -0.11
C TRP A 163 -16.24 -22.29 -1.11
N ALA A 164 -16.17 -23.56 -1.52
CA ALA A 164 -17.16 -24.16 -2.41
C ALA A 164 -18.57 -24.13 -1.81
N MET A 165 -18.71 -24.33 -0.49
CA MET A 165 -20.00 -24.23 0.20
C MET A 165 -20.54 -22.79 0.23
N ILE A 166 -19.68 -21.79 0.46
CA ILE A 166 -20.06 -20.37 0.43
C ILE A 166 -20.56 -19.97 -0.95
N THR A 167 -19.85 -20.39 -1.99
CA THR A 167 -20.14 -19.99 -3.38
C THR A 167 -21.19 -20.85 -4.07
N SER A 168 -21.66 -21.94 -3.44
CA SER A 168 -22.64 -22.88 -4.04
C SER A 168 -23.95 -22.23 -4.50
N LYS A 169 -24.40 -21.18 -3.81
CA LYS A 169 -25.64 -20.47 -4.10
C LYS A 169 -25.42 -19.19 -4.95
N ASN A 170 -24.25 -18.57 -4.84
CA ASN A 170 -23.90 -17.27 -5.44
C ASN A 170 -22.51 -17.33 -6.06
N SER A 171 -22.33 -18.21 -7.03
CA SER A 171 -21.02 -18.53 -7.62
C SER A 171 -20.34 -17.34 -8.33
N GLN A 172 -21.11 -16.32 -8.71
CA GLN A 172 -20.64 -15.23 -9.59
C GLN A 172 -20.48 -13.89 -8.86
N ASN A 173 -20.83 -13.82 -7.58
CA ASN A 173 -20.91 -12.53 -6.87
C ASN A 173 -19.70 -12.23 -5.96
N HIS A 174 -18.49 -12.65 -6.35
CA HIS A 174 -17.27 -12.32 -5.62
C HIS A 174 -16.22 -11.67 -6.54
N LEU A 175 -15.35 -10.85 -5.96
CA LEU A 175 -14.37 -10.04 -6.69
C LEU A 175 -13.51 -10.87 -7.66
N ALA A 176 -13.01 -12.02 -7.22
CA ALA A 176 -12.16 -12.88 -8.05
C ALA A 176 -12.89 -13.32 -9.33
N PHE A 177 -14.16 -13.73 -9.24
CA PHE A 177 -14.95 -14.12 -10.42
C PHE A 177 -15.17 -12.91 -11.34
N LYS A 178 -15.63 -11.78 -10.77
CA LYS A 178 -15.90 -10.57 -11.55
C LYS A 178 -14.66 -10.06 -12.28
N ALA A 179 -13.51 -10.01 -11.58
CA ALA A 179 -12.27 -9.53 -12.17
C ALA A 179 -11.73 -10.46 -13.27
N ILE A 180 -11.72 -11.77 -13.06
CA ILE A 180 -11.27 -12.71 -14.09
C ILE A 180 -12.22 -12.71 -15.29
N THR A 181 -13.53 -12.72 -15.07
CA THR A 181 -14.51 -12.60 -16.17
C THR A 181 -14.30 -11.31 -16.96
N PHE A 182 -14.05 -10.19 -16.27
CA PHE A 182 -13.73 -8.93 -16.93
C PHE A 182 -12.47 -9.07 -17.80
N LEU A 183 -11.39 -9.60 -17.27
CA LEU A 183 -10.12 -9.75 -18.01
C LEU A 183 -10.25 -10.67 -19.23
N GLU A 184 -11.03 -11.75 -19.13
CA GLU A 184 -11.22 -12.73 -20.21
C GLU A 184 -12.18 -12.27 -21.31
N THR A 185 -13.22 -11.49 -20.94
CA THR A 185 -14.31 -11.15 -21.86
C THR A 185 -14.41 -9.67 -22.16
N PHE A 186 -13.40 -8.88 -21.75
CA PHE A 186 -13.39 -7.44 -21.95
C PHE A 186 -13.51 -7.07 -23.44
N SER A 187 -14.44 -6.19 -23.73
CA SER A 187 -14.61 -5.54 -25.01
C SER A 187 -15.20 -4.15 -24.78
N SER A 188 -14.75 -3.17 -25.54
CA SER A 188 -15.28 -1.80 -25.49
C SER A 188 -16.80 -1.72 -25.64
N LYS A 189 -17.40 -2.68 -26.36
CA LYS A 189 -18.87 -2.78 -26.52
C LYS A 189 -19.62 -3.23 -25.27
N ASN A 190 -18.91 -3.86 -24.33
CA ASN A 190 -19.49 -4.45 -23.12
C ASN A 190 -19.42 -3.51 -21.92
N ILE A 191 -18.94 -2.28 -22.08
CA ILE A 191 -18.83 -1.30 -21.01
C ILE A 191 -19.97 -0.29 -21.08
N ASN A 192 -20.48 0.09 -19.91
CA ASN A 192 -21.37 1.23 -19.77
C ASN A 192 -20.55 2.47 -19.41
N TYR A 193 -20.35 3.33 -20.41
CA TYR A 193 -19.58 4.56 -20.26
C TYR A 193 -20.23 5.63 -19.38
N ASP A 194 -21.57 5.56 -19.18
CA ASP A 194 -22.31 6.58 -18.43
C ASP A 194 -21.82 6.72 -16.97
N ASN A 195 -21.25 5.66 -16.42
CA ASN A 195 -20.79 5.59 -15.04
C ASN A 195 -19.25 5.66 -14.90
N LEU A 196 -18.52 5.78 -16.00
CA LEU A 196 -17.07 5.86 -15.99
C LEU A 196 -16.59 7.28 -16.31
N PRO A 197 -15.49 7.74 -15.68
CA PRO A 197 -14.85 8.99 -16.03
C PRO A 197 -14.16 8.88 -17.39
N SER A 198 -13.82 10.02 -18.00
CA SER A 198 -13.00 10.06 -19.20
C SER A 198 -11.54 9.64 -18.92
N ARG A 199 -11.10 9.80 -17.68
CA ARG A 199 -9.77 9.42 -17.22
C ARG A 199 -9.76 9.05 -15.73
N ILE A 200 -8.76 8.28 -15.32
CA ILE A 200 -8.52 7.88 -13.94
C ILE A 200 -7.08 8.27 -13.57
N SER A 201 -6.90 8.91 -12.43
CA SER A 201 -5.59 9.27 -11.89
C SER A 201 -5.31 8.53 -10.59
N LEU A 202 -4.29 7.69 -10.55
CA LEU A 202 -3.84 6.98 -9.35
C LEU A 202 -2.66 7.76 -8.74
N PHE A 203 -2.85 8.38 -7.57
CA PHE A 203 -1.88 9.32 -7.02
C PHE A 203 -1.22 8.83 -5.73
N GLY A 204 0.11 8.80 -5.71
CA GLY A 204 0.91 8.47 -4.53
C GLY A 204 0.70 7.06 -4.01
N ILE A 205 0.27 6.13 -4.85
CA ILE A 205 0.04 4.73 -4.48
C ILE A 205 1.37 3.99 -4.49
N SER A 206 1.77 3.44 -3.34
CA SER A 206 3.04 2.75 -3.16
C SER A 206 3.01 1.26 -3.50
N ALA A 207 1.84 0.66 -3.58
CA ALA A 207 1.64 -0.74 -3.96
C ALA A 207 0.20 -0.97 -4.43
N LEU A 208 0.06 -1.78 -5.49
CA LEU A 208 -1.22 -2.29 -5.98
C LEU A 208 -1.11 -3.80 -6.20
N PRO A 209 -2.18 -4.55 -5.90
CA PRO A 209 -2.27 -5.95 -6.30
C PRO A 209 -2.18 -6.11 -7.82
N GLN A 210 -1.51 -7.18 -8.27
CA GLN A 210 -1.36 -7.45 -9.70
C GLN A 210 -2.71 -7.54 -10.43
N LEU A 211 -3.72 -8.13 -9.80
CA LEU A 211 -5.08 -8.20 -10.33
C LEU A 211 -5.66 -6.81 -10.67
N PHE A 212 -5.43 -5.83 -9.80
CA PHE A 212 -5.92 -4.46 -10.02
C PHE A 212 -5.17 -3.78 -11.16
N LEU A 213 -3.86 -3.98 -11.24
CA LEU A 213 -3.06 -3.48 -12.37
C LEU A 213 -3.56 -4.04 -13.70
N GLN A 214 -3.86 -5.33 -13.77
CA GLN A 214 -4.42 -5.96 -14.97
C GLN A 214 -5.80 -5.39 -15.34
N VAL A 215 -6.65 -5.10 -14.35
CA VAL A 215 -7.95 -4.44 -14.61
C VAL A 215 -7.75 -3.03 -15.17
N PHE A 216 -6.82 -2.25 -14.58
CA PHE A 216 -6.50 -0.91 -15.09
C PHE A 216 -5.87 -0.96 -16.48
N GLU A 217 -4.97 -1.89 -16.75
CA GLU A 217 -4.39 -2.10 -18.08
C GLU A 217 -5.47 -2.37 -19.12
N LYS A 218 -6.38 -3.30 -18.83
CA LYS A 218 -7.48 -3.59 -19.75
C LYS A 218 -8.40 -2.38 -19.96
N LEU A 219 -8.66 -1.63 -18.91
CA LEU A 219 -9.47 -0.42 -19.01
C LEU A 219 -8.77 0.69 -19.78
N SER A 220 -7.42 0.74 -19.78
CA SER A 220 -6.64 1.74 -20.52
C SER A 220 -6.78 1.63 -22.05
N GLU A 221 -7.35 0.53 -22.55
CA GLU A 221 -7.71 0.42 -23.97
C GLU A 221 -8.82 1.42 -24.39
N ILE A 222 -9.55 2.00 -23.44
CA ILE A 222 -10.73 2.84 -23.70
C ILE A 222 -10.77 4.17 -22.96
N ILE A 223 -10.03 4.32 -21.85
CA ILE A 223 -9.92 5.56 -21.07
C ILE A 223 -8.48 5.77 -20.61
N ASP A 224 -8.09 7.02 -20.42
CA ASP A 224 -6.76 7.36 -19.95
C ASP A 224 -6.56 6.97 -18.49
N ILE A 225 -5.54 6.16 -18.21
CA ILE A 225 -5.13 5.79 -16.85
C ILE A 225 -3.78 6.45 -16.55
N ASN A 226 -3.78 7.39 -15.64
CA ASN A 226 -2.58 8.12 -15.21
C ASN A 226 -2.09 7.57 -13.87
N LEU A 227 -0.82 7.22 -13.79
CA LEU A 227 -0.21 6.69 -12.57
C LEU A 227 0.89 7.63 -12.08
N PHE A 228 0.64 8.31 -10.96
CA PHE A 228 1.57 9.24 -10.32
C PHE A 228 2.26 8.54 -9.16
N LEU A 229 3.48 8.06 -9.38
CA LEU A 229 4.24 7.26 -8.43
C LEU A 229 5.34 8.07 -7.76
N LEU A 230 5.45 7.94 -6.45
CA LEU A 230 6.61 8.42 -5.71
C LEU A 230 7.67 7.32 -5.68
N THR A 231 8.74 7.52 -6.45
CA THR A 231 9.90 6.62 -6.47
C THR A 231 11.08 7.21 -5.71
N PRO A 232 11.86 6.40 -4.99
CA PRO A 232 13.00 6.90 -4.22
C PRO A 232 14.22 7.25 -5.07
N SER A 233 14.33 6.69 -6.28
CA SER A 233 15.46 6.87 -7.19
C SER A 233 14.98 7.01 -8.63
N ASN A 234 15.70 7.78 -9.42
CA ASN A 234 15.54 7.88 -10.87
C ASN A 234 16.35 6.80 -11.62
N GLN A 235 17.13 6.01 -10.91
CA GLN A 235 17.92 4.93 -11.47
C GLN A 235 17.21 3.58 -11.28
N PHE A 236 17.61 2.58 -12.05
CA PHE A 236 17.13 1.22 -11.91
C PHE A 236 17.59 0.62 -10.57
N PHE A 237 16.65 0.34 -9.67
CA PHE A 237 16.95 -0.14 -8.31
C PHE A 237 16.26 -1.45 -7.93
N PHE A 238 15.64 -2.14 -8.87
CA PHE A 238 14.79 -3.30 -8.57
C PHE A 238 15.61 -4.55 -8.24
N ASP A 239 16.80 -4.69 -8.81
CA ASP A 239 17.68 -5.83 -8.60
C ASP A 239 18.59 -5.71 -7.36
N ILE A 240 18.56 -4.56 -6.71
CA ILE A 240 19.37 -4.32 -5.51
C ILE A 240 19.02 -5.31 -4.40
N LYS A 241 20.04 -6.00 -3.86
CA LYS A 241 19.89 -6.93 -2.73
C LYS A 241 20.59 -6.37 -1.49
N SER A 242 20.04 -6.67 -0.32
CA SER A 242 20.73 -6.39 0.93
C SER A 242 21.82 -7.42 1.19
N GLU A 243 22.85 -7.07 1.98
CA GLU A 243 23.93 -8.00 2.37
C GLU A 243 23.39 -9.31 2.96
N ARG A 244 22.30 -9.25 3.76
CA ARG A 244 21.64 -10.43 4.32
C ARG A 244 20.99 -11.30 3.26
N GLN A 245 20.42 -10.68 2.22
CA GLN A 245 19.83 -11.42 1.09
C GLN A 245 20.92 -12.08 0.26
N MET A 246 22.02 -11.38 0.01
CA MET A 246 23.19 -11.91 -0.68
C MET A 246 23.78 -13.11 0.04
N ALA A 247 24.00 -12.99 1.36
CA ALA A 247 24.49 -14.10 2.17
C ALA A 247 23.55 -15.33 2.14
N ARG A 248 22.23 -15.11 2.16
CA ARG A 248 21.26 -16.21 2.04
C ARG A 248 21.27 -16.89 0.67
N ILE A 249 21.47 -16.14 -0.41
CA ILE A 249 21.58 -16.68 -1.76
C ILE A 249 22.85 -17.50 -1.87
N ALA A 250 23.99 -16.99 -1.40
CA ALA A 250 25.25 -17.70 -1.41
C ALA A 250 25.21 -19.04 -0.64
N ILE A 251 24.49 -19.06 0.49
CA ILE A 251 24.30 -20.31 1.27
C ILE A 251 23.36 -21.30 0.53
N LYS A 252 22.35 -20.82 -0.19
CA LYS A 252 21.35 -21.66 -0.84
C LYS A 252 21.87 -22.33 -2.12
N GLU A 253 22.78 -21.67 -2.83
CA GLU A 253 23.28 -22.15 -4.13
C GLU A 253 24.39 -23.21 -4.00
N GLU A 254 24.79 -23.62 -2.76
CA GLU A 254 25.86 -24.63 -2.48
C GLU A 254 27.14 -24.48 -3.35
N SER A 255 27.15 -23.52 -4.23
CA SER A 255 28.25 -23.18 -5.09
C SER A 255 29.12 -22.21 -4.29
N GLY A 256 30.32 -22.61 -3.93
CA GLY A 256 31.33 -21.75 -3.30
C GLY A 256 31.71 -20.50 -4.10
N MET A 257 30.72 -19.88 -4.75
CA MET A 257 30.85 -18.60 -5.41
C MET A 257 30.91 -17.51 -4.35
N ASP A 258 31.98 -16.76 -4.42
CA ASP A 258 32.17 -15.55 -3.64
C ASP A 258 30.92 -14.65 -3.87
N PRO A 259 30.27 -14.10 -2.82
CA PRO A 259 29.17 -13.14 -2.97
C PRO A 259 29.48 -11.99 -3.94
N GLU A 260 30.76 -11.64 -4.09
CA GLU A 260 31.24 -10.62 -5.03
C GLU A 260 31.11 -11.02 -6.51
N ASN A 261 30.99 -12.31 -6.81
CA ASN A 261 30.80 -12.83 -8.18
C ASN A 261 29.31 -13.03 -8.57
N LEU A 262 28.41 -12.84 -7.62
CA LEU A 262 26.98 -12.74 -7.94
C LEU A 262 26.75 -11.34 -8.51
N TYR A 263 26.28 -11.25 -9.75
CA TYR A 263 26.01 -10.03 -10.52
C TYR A 263 24.91 -9.10 -9.89
N TYR A 264 24.77 -9.11 -8.56
CA TYR A 264 23.86 -8.24 -7.85
C TYR A 264 24.62 -6.99 -7.39
N GLU A 265 24.17 -5.84 -7.79
CA GLU A 265 24.78 -4.58 -7.37
C GLU A 265 24.53 -4.33 -5.89
N MET A 266 25.59 -4.20 -5.14
CA MET A 266 25.55 -3.64 -3.77
C MET A 266 25.49 -2.13 -3.90
N THR A 267 24.35 -1.57 -3.58
CA THR A 267 24.10 -0.12 -3.66
C THR A 267 23.59 0.39 -2.30
N ASN A 268 22.91 1.49 -2.28
CA ASN A 268 22.43 2.15 -1.07
C ASN A 268 21.77 1.19 -0.06
N PRO A 269 22.34 1.02 1.18
CA PRO A 269 21.88 0.02 2.15
C PRO A 269 20.50 0.34 2.72
N LEU A 270 20.11 1.61 2.80
CA LEU A 270 18.76 2.01 3.25
C LEU A 270 17.72 1.55 2.23
N LEU A 271 17.93 1.83 0.94
CA LEU A 271 17.02 1.43 -0.11
C LEU A 271 16.95 -0.10 -0.26
N SER A 272 18.09 -0.78 -0.13
CA SER A 272 18.14 -2.25 -0.23
C SER A 272 17.37 -2.94 0.88
N SER A 273 17.35 -2.40 2.10
CA SER A 273 16.68 -2.99 3.26
C SER A 273 15.22 -2.54 3.40
N LEU A 274 14.93 -1.27 3.23
CA LEU A 274 13.61 -0.68 3.46
C LEU A 274 12.74 -0.62 2.19
N GLY A 275 13.35 -0.59 1.00
CA GLY A 275 12.67 -0.44 -0.28
C GLY A 275 12.00 -1.70 -0.86
N THR A 276 11.91 -2.81 -0.11
CA THR A 276 11.48 -4.11 -0.67
C THR A 276 10.06 -4.08 -1.27
N ALA A 277 9.12 -3.38 -0.63
CA ALA A 277 7.75 -3.29 -1.13
C ALA A 277 7.68 -2.47 -2.44
N GLY A 278 8.36 -1.33 -2.48
CA GLY A 278 8.46 -0.48 -3.67
C GLY A 278 9.10 -1.22 -4.85
N LYS A 279 10.21 -1.94 -4.62
CA LYS A 279 10.88 -2.75 -5.65
C LYS A 279 9.93 -3.75 -6.30
N LYS A 280 9.19 -4.53 -5.50
CA LYS A 280 8.22 -5.50 -6.00
C LYS A 280 7.14 -4.83 -6.84
N PHE A 281 6.65 -3.68 -6.41
CA PHE A 281 5.62 -2.96 -7.14
C PHE A 281 6.14 -2.44 -8.49
N HIS A 282 7.29 -1.81 -8.51
CA HIS A 282 7.92 -1.35 -9.75
C HIS A 282 8.23 -2.51 -10.72
N SER A 283 8.77 -3.62 -10.20
CA SER A 283 8.99 -4.83 -11.04
C SER A 283 7.70 -5.38 -11.64
N CYS A 284 6.56 -5.24 -10.95
CA CYS A 284 5.27 -5.59 -11.54
C CYS A 284 4.86 -4.61 -12.66
N LEU A 285 5.21 -3.34 -12.56
CA LEU A 285 4.88 -2.33 -13.56
C LEU A 285 5.67 -2.50 -14.86
N GLU A 286 6.90 -3.02 -14.80
CA GLU A 286 7.71 -3.31 -16.01
C GLU A 286 7.05 -4.32 -16.97
N ALA A 287 6.11 -5.13 -16.46
CA ALA A 287 5.36 -6.06 -17.30
C ALA A 287 4.29 -5.37 -18.16
N PHE A 288 3.98 -4.11 -17.90
CA PHE A 288 2.96 -3.33 -18.59
C PHE A 288 3.57 -2.33 -19.57
N ASN A 289 2.88 -2.07 -20.67
CA ASN A 289 3.26 -1.02 -21.60
C ASN A 289 2.73 0.32 -21.09
N TYR A 290 3.62 1.24 -20.78
CA TYR A 290 3.25 2.60 -20.34
C TYR A 290 4.12 3.64 -21.05
N HIS A 291 3.63 4.88 -21.06
CA HIS A 291 4.32 6.03 -21.58
C HIS A 291 4.61 7.00 -20.45
N GLU A 292 5.83 7.52 -20.39
CA GLU A 292 6.25 8.54 -19.42
C GLU A 292 6.23 9.92 -20.09
N PRO A 293 5.13 10.69 -19.95
CA PRO A 293 5.00 11.98 -20.66
C PRO A 293 5.76 13.12 -19.99
N PHE A 294 6.26 12.91 -18.78
CA PHE A 294 6.95 13.93 -17.98
C PHE A 294 8.43 13.56 -17.85
N ASP A 295 9.29 14.39 -18.43
CA ASP A 295 10.73 14.25 -18.25
C ASP A 295 11.12 14.69 -16.83
N ASP A 296 12.02 13.96 -16.24
CA ASP A 296 12.78 14.21 -15.01
C ASP A 296 12.11 15.11 -13.94
N LEU A 297 11.14 14.54 -13.23
CA LEU A 297 10.49 15.17 -12.07
C LEU A 297 11.34 15.07 -10.79
N PHE A 298 12.53 14.46 -10.86
CA PHE A 298 13.43 14.29 -9.74
C PHE A 298 14.29 15.53 -9.53
N LEU A 299 14.37 15.99 -8.28
CA LEU A 299 15.27 17.05 -7.86
C LEU A 299 16.29 16.46 -6.89
N ASP A 300 17.59 16.63 -7.20
CA ASP A 300 18.62 16.24 -6.24
C ASP A 300 18.67 17.27 -5.11
N PRO A 301 18.40 16.87 -3.86
CA PRO A 301 18.35 17.77 -2.73
C PRO A 301 19.65 18.55 -2.47
N ILE A 302 20.80 18.04 -2.92
CA ILE A 302 22.09 18.75 -2.79
C ILE A 302 22.09 20.03 -3.64
N ASN A 303 21.44 19.99 -4.81
CA ASN A 303 21.44 21.11 -5.75
C ASN A 303 20.38 22.17 -5.40
N ASP A 304 19.39 21.83 -4.60
CA ASP A 304 18.18 22.65 -4.37
C ASP A 304 18.11 23.29 -2.98
N SER A 305 19.07 23.06 -2.09
CA SER A 305 18.94 23.53 -0.71
C SER A 305 20.06 24.48 -0.27
N ASP A 306 19.70 25.56 0.40
CA ASP A 306 20.62 26.40 1.17
C ASP A 306 21.34 25.63 2.28
N LYS A 307 20.82 24.43 2.64
CA LYS A 307 21.37 23.49 3.62
C LYS A 307 22.06 22.30 2.97
N SER A 308 22.76 22.52 1.87
CA SER A 308 23.38 21.48 1.04
C SER A 308 24.32 20.50 1.77
N ASN A 309 24.80 20.83 2.97
CA ASN A 309 25.72 20.01 3.76
C ASN A 309 25.08 19.38 5.01
N SER A 310 23.76 19.20 5.05
CA SER A 310 23.10 18.50 6.15
C SER A 310 23.05 16.98 5.91
N MET A 311 23.03 16.19 6.99
CA MET A 311 22.96 14.73 6.92
C MET A 311 21.73 14.26 6.15
N LEU A 312 20.56 14.88 6.37
CA LEU A 312 19.32 14.53 5.69
C LEU A 312 19.40 14.74 4.17
N VAL A 313 19.99 15.84 3.75
CA VAL A 313 20.18 16.18 2.32
C VAL A 313 21.09 15.13 1.65
N HIS A 314 22.21 14.80 2.28
CA HIS A 314 23.10 13.75 1.76
C HIS A 314 22.44 12.37 1.72
N LEU A 315 21.69 11.99 2.75
CA LEU A 315 20.96 10.71 2.75
C LEU A 315 19.94 10.62 1.63
N LYS A 316 19.19 11.70 1.38
CA LYS A 316 18.21 11.76 0.28
C LYS A 316 18.88 11.68 -1.08
N SER A 317 19.98 12.42 -1.28
CA SER A 317 20.74 12.39 -2.52
C SER A 317 21.40 11.02 -2.75
N ASP A 318 21.95 10.42 -1.72
CA ASP A 318 22.55 9.07 -1.79
C ASP A 318 21.51 7.99 -2.16
N ILE A 319 20.27 8.12 -1.68
CA ILE A 319 19.17 7.23 -2.07
C ILE A 319 18.78 7.48 -3.54
N LEU A 320 18.63 8.74 -3.93
CA LEU A 320 18.26 9.13 -5.29
C LEU A 320 19.27 8.61 -6.33
N ASN A 321 20.58 8.77 -6.04
CA ASN A 321 21.67 8.45 -6.93
C ASN A 321 22.27 7.05 -6.69
N LEU A 322 21.66 6.22 -5.85
CA LEU A 322 22.10 4.88 -5.46
C LEU A 322 23.55 4.83 -4.93
N VAL A 323 23.98 5.89 -4.26
CA VAL A 323 25.35 6.04 -3.75
C VAL A 323 25.57 5.11 -2.55
N LEU A 324 26.73 4.45 -2.51
CA LEU A 324 27.18 3.62 -1.41
C LEU A 324 28.46 4.19 -0.83
N ARG A 325 28.40 4.71 0.40
CA ARG A 325 29.55 5.28 1.09
C ARG A 325 30.19 4.24 2.01
N LYS A 326 31.51 4.11 1.97
CA LYS A 326 32.27 3.20 2.84
C LYS A 326 33.44 3.92 3.50
N GLN A 327 33.62 3.68 4.80
CA GLN A 327 34.78 4.19 5.53
C GLN A 327 36.05 3.54 5.00
N GLY A 328 37.06 4.31 4.60
CA GLY A 328 38.34 3.83 4.06
C GLY A 328 38.43 3.68 2.54
N ALA A 329 37.41 4.08 1.78
CA ALA A 329 37.57 4.27 0.35
C ALA A 329 38.49 5.48 0.09
N ASN A 330 39.76 5.20 -0.13
CA ASN A 330 40.75 6.24 -0.49
C ASN A 330 40.49 6.67 -1.94
N ASP A 331 40.68 7.96 -2.22
CA ASP A 331 40.53 8.66 -3.53
C ASP A 331 41.41 8.12 -4.69
N LYS A 332 41.82 6.86 -4.67
CA LYS A 332 42.68 6.28 -5.70
C LYS A 332 41.93 5.44 -6.70
N LYS A 333 41.04 6.07 -7.48
CA LYS A 333 40.71 5.58 -8.83
C LYS A 333 40.40 6.76 -9.76
N GLN A 334 41.38 7.63 -9.98
CA GLN A 334 41.53 8.35 -11.24
C GLN A 334 42.15 7.37 -12.25
N GLY A 335 41.39 7.02 -13.29
CA GLY A 335 41.96 6.48 -14.51
C GLY A 335 41.75 5.01 -14.84
N THR A 336 40.55 4.52 -14.83
CA THR A 336 40.16 3.43 -15.74
C THR A 336 38.68 3.56 -16.10
N ASN A 337 38.38 3.56 -17.40
CA ASN A 337 37.03 3.66 -17.99
C ASN A 337 36.16 2.38 -17.77
N ASP A 338 36.44 1.59 -16.77
CA ASP A 338 35.61 0.44 -16.40
C ASP A 338 34.68 0.83 -15.26
N LYS A 339 33.47 1.29 -15.62
CA LYS A 339 32.30 1.32 -14.74
C LYS A 339 31.84 -0.12 -14.44
N LYS A 340 32.71 -0.91 -13.82
CA LYS A 340 32.36 -2.25 -13.36
C LYS A 340 32.48 -2.27 -11.83
N GLN A 341 31.34 -2.54 -11.22
CA GLN A 341 31.13 -3.01 -9.85
C GLN A 341 31.70 -2.16 -8.70
N GLY A 342 30.78 -1.48 -7.98
CA GLY A 342 30.98 -1.09 -6.60
C GLY A 342 32.05 -0.02 -6.35
N ALA A 343 32.04 1.07 -7.10
CA ALA A 343 32.78 2.25 -6.70
C ALA A 343 32.19 2.76 -5.37
N TRP A 344 32.98 2.63 -4.30
CA TRP A 344 32.62 3.18 -2.98
C TRP A 344 32.89 4.68 -3.02
N ASP A 345 31.88 5.47 -2.67
CA ASP A 345 32.06 6.91 -2.53
C ASP A 345 32.68 7.26 -1.17
N ALA A 346 33.47 8.35 -1.16
CA ALA A 346 34.10 8.83 0.05
C ALA A 346 33.07 9.25 1.11
N PRO A 347 33.36 9.08 2.41
CA PRO A 347 32.51 9.60 3.46
C PRO A 347 32.37 11.11 3.38
N VAL A 348 31.17 11.62 3.64
CA VAL A 348 30.92 13.05 3.77
C VAL A 348 31.09 13.47 5.21
N THR A 349 31.79 14.59 5.43
CA THR A 349 31.92 15.17 6.76
C THR A 349 30.74 16.09 7.03
N ILE A 350 29.91 15.73 8.00
CA ILE A 350 28.77 16.53 8.46
C ILE A 350 29.21 17.39 9.65
N GLY A 351 28.72 18.63 9.69
CA GLY A 351 29.00 19.54 10.81
C GLY A 351 28.43 19.01 12.14
N ALA A 352 29.18 19.18 13.23
CA ALA A 352 28.75 18.73 14.56
C ALA A 352 27.46 19.42 15.07
N SER A 353 27.08 20.54 14.46
CA SER A 353 25.85 21.28 14.77
C SER A 353 24.65 20.86 13.93
N ASP A 354 24.82 19.88 13.03
CA ASP A 354 23.71 19.39 12.21
C ASP A 354 22.70 18.60 13.05
N THR A 355 21.47 19.05 13.02
CA THR A 355 20.32 18.44 13.72
C THR A 355 19.26 17.93 12.74
N SER A 356 19.59 17.80 11.46
CA SER A 356 18.66 17.40 10.41
C SER A 356 18.14 15.95 10.57
N VAL A 357 18.91 15.09 11.26
CA VAL A 357 18.50 13.74 11.65
C VAL A 357 18.86 13.51 13.11
N CYS A 358 17.86 13.29 13.95
CA CYS A 358 18.02 13.02 15.36
C CYS A 358 17.40 11.67 15.73
N ILE A 359 18.06 10.90 16.60
CA ILE A 359 17.58 9.62 17.10
C ILE A 359 17.45 9.71 18.62
N HIS A 360 16.24 9.49 19.14
CA HIS A 360 15.95 9.51 20.55
C HIS A 360 15.57 8.11 21.03
N ALA A 361 16.34 7.55 21.97
CA ALA A 361 16.04 6.27 22.59
C ALA A 361 15.17 6.49 23.84
N CYS A 362 13.95 6.02 23.81
CA CYS A 362 12.98 6.13 24.92
C CYS A 362 12.75 4.77 25.57
N HIS A 363 12.57 4.75 26.89
CA HIS A 363 12.41 3.52 27.67
C HIS A 363 10.98 2.98 27.69
N SER A 364 10.00 3.74 27.20
CA SER A 364 8.59 3.31 27.18
C SER A 364 7.76 4.03 26.11
N PRO A 365 6.67 3.41 25.63
CA PRO A 365 5.75 4.03 24.68
C PRO A 365 5.14 5.35 25.15
N MET A 366 5.02 5.57 26.45
CA MET A 366 4.56 6.83 27.03
C MET A 366 5.63 7.92 26.94
N ARG A 367 6.91 7.55 27.09
CA ARG A 367 8.01 8.52 27.05
C ARG A 367 8.28 9.08 25.65
N GLU A 368 7.99 8.31 24.62
CA GLU A 368 8.16 8.75 23.23
C GLU A 368 7.34 10.00 22.89
N PRO A 369 5.99 10.04 23.09
CA PRO A 369 5.20 11.26 22.86
C PRO A 369 5.60 12.41 23.75
N GLN A 370 6.07 12.18 24.99
CA GLN A 370 6.54 13.25 25.86
C GLN A 370 7.79 13.93 25.29
N VAL A 371 8.78 13.14 24.88
CA VAL A 371 10.01 13.66 24.25
C VAL A 371 9.68 14.36 22.94
N LEU A 372 8.77 13.78 22.12
CA LEU A 372 8.31 14.41 20.90
C LEU A 372 7.69 15.78 21.16
N LYS A 373 6.80 15.89 22.17
CA LYS A 373 6.18 17.15 22.54
C LYS A 373 7.22 18.23 22.91
N ASP A 374 8.20 17.87 23.75
CA ASP A 374 9.26 18.79 24.14
C ASP A 374 10.09 19.27 22.93
N LEU A 375 10.38 18.35 22.00
CA LEU A 375 11.09 18.70 20.77
C LEU A 375 10.28 19.61 19.86
N LEU A 376 9.00 19.34 19.67
CA LEU A 376 8.12 20.18 18.84
C LEU A 376 7.99 21.58 19.41
N LEU A 377 7.79 21.73 20.73
CA LEU A 377 7.75 23.03 21.39
C LEU A 377 9.05 23.82 21.19
N ASN A 378 10.18 23.13 21.27
CA ASN A 378 11.48 23.76 21.02
C ASN A 378 11.66 24.21 19.56
N GLU A 379 11.20 23.40 18.58
CA GLU A 379 11.28 23.76 17.16
C GLU A 379 10.35 24.93 16.82
N PHE A 380 9.13 25.00 17.36
CA PHE A 380 8.24 26.14 17.19
C PHE A 380 8.79 27.44 17.83
N GLN A 381 9.61 27.33 18.89
CA GLN A 381 10.31 28.51 19.44
C GLN A 381 11.46 28.99 18.58
N LYS A 382 12.16 28.07 17.89
CA LYS A 382 13.29 28.41 17.00
C LYS A 382 12.84 28.97 15.66
N ASP A 383 11.74 28.43 15.12
CA ASP A 383 11.19 28.79 13.82
C ASP A 383 9.73 29.23 13.95
N PRO A 384 9.46 30.56 14.02
CA PRO A 384 8.11 31.09 14.08
C PRO A 384 7.26 30.87 12.83
N GLU A 385 7.88 30.57 11.69
CA GLU A 385 7.21 30.27 10.44
C GLU A 385 6.68 28.83 10.39
N LEU A 386 7.22 27.94 11.22
CA LEU A 386 6.82 26.54 11.29
C LEU A 386 5.40 26.42 11.86
N SER A 387 4.55 25.71 11.16
CA SER A 387 3.15 25.51 11.54
C SER A 387 2.87 24.02 11.86
N PRO A 388 1.91 23.70 12.74
CA PRO A 388 1.57 22.32 13.05
C PRO A 388 1.21 21.46 11.84
N HIS A 389 0.67 22.04 10.78
CA HIS A 389 0.33 21.32 9.55
C HIS A 389 1.54 20.93 8.68
N ASP A 390 2.74 21.48 8.97
CA ASP A 390 3.98 21.13 8.29
C ASP A 390 4.63 19.87 8.90
N ILE A 391 4.08 19.38 10.01
CA ILE A 391 4.64 18.26 10.78
C ILE A 391 3.78 17.01 10.61
N ILE A 392 4.42 15.91 10.27
CA ILE A 392 3.80 14.59 10.25
C ILE A 392 4.51 13.65 11.24
N VAL A 393 3.73 12.94 12.02
CA VAL A 393 4.21 11.89 12.94
C VAL A 393 3.71 10.56 12.42
N MET A 394 4.62 9.64 12.14
CA MET A 394 4.29 8.31 11.64
C MET A 394 4.68 7.24 12.65
N MET A 395 3.83 6.21 12.81
CA MET A 395 4.08 5.10 13.71
C MET A 395 3.54 3.77 13.15
N PRO A 396 4.13 2.64 13.51
CA PRO A 396 3.72 1.34 12.97
C PRO A 396 2.31 0.90 13.40
N ASP A 397 1.90 1.26 14.63
CA ASP A 397 0.62 0.85 15.21
C ASP A 397 -0.02 2.04 15.95
N ILE A 398 -0.94 2.71 15.26
CA ILE A 398 -1.64 3.88 15.80
C ILE A 398 -2.57 3.51 16.96
N GLU A 399 -3.19 2.33 16.95
CA GLU A 399 -4.11 1.90 18.02
C GLU A 399 -3.40 1.74 19.36
N LEU A 400 -2.14 1.26 19.31
CA LEU A 400 -1.31 1.15 20.51
C LEU A 400 -0.89 2.50 21.05
N TYR A 401 -0.53 3.46 20.17
CA TYR A 401 0.04 4.74 20.57
C TYR A 401 -1.00 5.84 20.81
N ALA A 402 -2.19 5.76 20.21
CA ALA A 402 -3.22 6.80 20.33
C ALA A 402 -3.55 7.20 21.77
N PRO A 403 -3.73 6.29 22.74
CA PRO A 403 -4.00 6.68 24.14
C PRO A 403 -2.85 7.49 24.78
N PHE A 404 -1.60 7.15 24.44
CA PHE A 404 -0.43 7.88 24.96
C PHE A 404 -0.31 9.26 24.33
N ILE A 405 -0.57 9.37 23.02
CA ILE A 405 -0.59 10.66 22.31
C ILE A 405 -1.67 11.56 22.88
N GLU A 406 -2.90 11.05 23.00
CA GLU A 406 -4.01 11.80 23.58
C GLU A 406 -3.70 12.28 25.00
N SER A 407 -3.12 11.43 25.85
CA SER A 407 -2.78 11.80 27.21
C SER A 407 -1.71 12.90 27.32
N VAL A 408 -0.79 12.99 26.34
CA VAL A 408 0.31 13.97 26.35
C VAL A 408 -0.10 15.27 25.67
N PHE A 409 -0.86 15.20 24.56
CA PHE A 409 -1.17 16.36 23.72
C PHE A 409 -2.55 16.98 24.00
N ALA A 410 -3.51 16.26 24.60
CA ALA A 410 -4.87 16.75 24.82
C ALA A 410 -4.96 18.02 25.67
N PHE A 411 -4.00 18.24 26.56
CA PHE A 411 -3.95 19.40 27.42
C PHE A 411 -3.11 20.56 26.89
N GLU A 412 -2.50 20.38 25.72
CA GLU A 412 -1.62 21.37 25.12
C GLU A 412 -2.35 22.11 24.00
N THR A 413 -2.87 23.28 24.29
CA THR A 413 -3.64 24.09 23.33
C THR A 413 -2.78 24.71 22.24
N SER A 414 -1.46 24.82 22.45
CA SER A 414 -0.51 25.38 21.48
C SER A 414 -0.11 24.40 20.38
N LEU A 415 -0.38 23.09 20.57
CA LEU A 415 -0.04 22.01 19.64
C LEU A 415 -1.30 21.27 19.18
N PRO A 416 -2.09 21.83 18.26
CA PRO A 416 -3.23 21.11 17.71
C PRO A 416 -2.75 19.87 16.95
N PHE A 417 -3.39 18.74 17.16
CA PHE A 417 -3.03 17.47 16.52
C PHE A 417 -4.28 16.75 16.01
N LEU A 418 -4.09 15.89 15.02
CA LEU A 418 -5.12 15.00 14.48
C LEU A 418 -4.54 13.58 14.38
N ILE A 419 -5.23 12.61 14.96
CA ILE A 419 -4.91 11.20 14.81
C ILE A 419 -5.77 10.65 13.67
N SER A 420 -5.14 10.21 12.58
CA SER A 420 -5.79 9.54 11.45
C SER A 420 -5.61 8.02 11.52
N ASP A 421 -6.35 7.31 10.69
CA ASP A 421 -6.28 5.85 10.51
C ASP A 421 -6.69 5.00 11.73
N ARG A 422 -7.39 5.59 12.70
CA ARG A 422 -8.02 4.84 13.80
C ARG A 422 -9.20 4.01 13.29
N ARG A 423 -9.46 2.89 13.95
CA ARG A 423 -10.67 2.10 13.71
C ARG A 423 -11.91 2.88 14.08
N LYS A 424 -12.99 2.74 13.31
CA LYS A 424 -14.29 3.43 13.57
C LYS A 424 -14.82 3.22 15.00
N ARG A 425 -14.51 2.07 15.59
CA ARG A 425 -14.88 1.76 16.99
C ARG A 425 -14.22 2.73 17.95
N SER A 426 -12.94 3.04 17.76
CA SER A 426 -12.18 3.94 18.63
C SER A 426 -12.52 5.41 18.40
N GLU A 427 -13.11 5.74 17.25
CA GLU A 427 -13.55 7.11 16.92
C GLU A 427 -14.93 7.46 17.50
N SER A 428 -15.73 6.45 17.89
CA SER A 428 -17.10 6.65 18.39
C SER A 428 -17.24 6.21 19.84
N GLU A 429 -17.28 7.16 20.75
CA GLU A 429 -17.52 6.92 22.17
C GLU A 429 -18.84 6.16 22.41
N PHE A 430 -19.86 6.44 21.59
CA PHE A 430 -21.14 5.75 21.64
C PHE A 430 -21.00 4.26 21.29
N LEU A 431 -20.28 3.94 20.21
CA LEU A 431 -20.02 2.56 19.80
C LEU A 431 -19.20 1.80 20.85
N ASP A 432 -18.18 2.45 21.43
CA ASP A 432 -17.36 1.83 22.47
C ASP A 432 -18.17 1.59 23.76
N ALA A 433 -18.97 2.56 24.19
CA ALA A 433 -19.87 2.40 25.35
C ALA A 433 -20.91 1.30 25.09
N PHE A 434 -21.53 1.27 23.91
CA PHE A 434 -22.50 0.24 23.54
C PHE A 434 -21.89 -1.16 23.57
N LEU A 435 -20.70 -1.33 23.00
CA LEU A 435 -20.01 -2.61 23.00
C LEU A 435 -19.52 -3.04 24.39
N LYS A 436 -19.18 -2.08 25.26
CA LYS A 436 -18.86 -2.37 26.68
C LYS A 436 -20.09 -2.84 27.48
N ILE A 437 -21.28 -2.37 27.12
CA ILE A 437 -22.54 -2.86 27.75
C ILE A 437 -22.87 -4.27 27.29
N LEU A 438 -22.53 -4.63 26.04
CA LEU A 438 -22.78 -5.97 25.49
C LEU A 438 -21.71 -7.01 25.87
N ALA A 439 -20.56 -6.60 26.37
CA ALA A 439 -19.46 -7.47 26.81
C ALA A 439 -19.64 -7.95 28.25
#